data_374ccf1c7b305732c6946fbe03798f92
#
_entry.id   374ccf1c7b305732c6946fbe03798f92
#
_cell.length_a   1.000
_cell.length_b   1.000
_cell.length_c   1.000
_cell.angle_alpha   90.00
_cell.angle_beta   90.00
_cell.angle_gamma   90.00
#
_symmetry.space_group_name_H-M   'P 1'
#
loop_
_entity.id
_entity.type
_entity.pdbx_description
1 polymer ?
#
loop_
_entity_poly.entity_id
_entity_poly.type
_entity_poly.pdbx_seq_one_letter_code
_entity_poly.pdbx_strand_id
1 'polypeptide(L)'
;MSDLINGSAGGEGEDKLILAINPGSTSTKIGVYRGLVPPRGNVEKVWDRSIQHSVEELSPFKSITDQFDFRKDAILKILREGEVSFDKIVLIMGRGGLTRPVKSGILKINDAMLRDLRAGVSGVHASNLGGLIAHELALSLPQAKAYTVDPVVVDELEDSARISGHPLFPKVSIFHALNQKATARIHAEKTGARYEDLNLIVAHLGGGISVGAHRTGRVIDVNQALNGDGPFSPERSGTLPAAALAEACFSGKYSLEEILKMITGRGGYVAYLGTNNAASVEQRAISGEAEAKLIRDALVYQVAKEIGAMAAVLQGRIDAILLTGGIAYSETFSGDIRARVEFLAPVYIYPGENEIFALAYNGNRILQGKAEVMDYE
;
A
#
# COMPACT_ATOMS: atom_id res chain seq x y z
N MET A 1 -22.82 -36.36 49.69
CA MET A 1 -23.49 -36.88 48.51
C MET A 1 -23.56 -35.70 47.56
N SER A 2 -22.58 -35.58 46.78
CA SER A 2 -22.37 -36.04 45.38
C SER A 2 -23.22 -35.17 44.45
N ASP A 3 -22.81 -34.51 43.43
CA ASP A 3 -21.65 -34.66 42.59
C ASP A 3 -21.44 -33.34 41.86
N LEU A 4 -20.19 -32.91 41.86
CA LEU A 4 -19.68 -31.88 40.97
C LEU A 4 -19.64 -32.47 39.58
N ILE A 5 -20.40 -31.93 38.66
CA ILE A 5 -20.16 -32.13 37.22
C ILE A 5 -19.34 -30.95 36.70
N ASN A 6 -18.06 -31.21 36.55
CA ASN A 6 -17.14 -30.44 35.74
C ASN A 6 -17.63 -30.39 34.28
N GLY A 7 -18.14 -29.29 33.85
CA GLY A 7 -18.34 -28.98 32.45
C GLY A 7 -17.17 -28.17 31.94
N SER A 8 -16.07 -28.82 31.55
CA SER A 8 -15.01 -28.23 30.76
C SER A 8 -15.53 -27.97 29.35
N ALA A 9 -16.13 -26.82 29.14
CA ALA A 9 -16.39 -26.28 27.79
C ALA A 9 -15.23 -25.39 27.36
N GLY A 10 -14.06 -25.98 27.18
CA GLY A 10 -12.94 -25.40 26.48
C GLY A 10 -12.90 -25.99 25.08
N GLY A 11 -13.76 -25.54 24.19
CA GLY A 11 -13.56 -25.69 22.76
C GLY A 11 -12.33 -24.86 22.39
N GLU A 12 -11.16 -25.52 22.26
CA GLU A 12 -10.00 -24.97 21.58
C GLU A 12 -10.44 -24.63 20.18
N GLY A 13 -10.72 -23.33 19.93
CA GLY A 13 -10.95 -22.85 18.57
C GLY A 13 -9.66 -23.15 17.78
N GLU A 14 -9.76 -24.01 16.78
CA GLU A 14 -8.65 -24.33 15.88
C GLU A 14 -7.90 -23.06 15.52
N ASP A 15 -6.58 -23.04 15.74
CA ASP A 15 -5.68 -21.94 15.40
C ASP A 15 -5.71 -21.71 13.88
N LYS A 16 -6.54 -20.79 13.42
CA LYS A 16 -6.65 -20.43 11.98
C LYS A 16 -5.55 -19.46 11.62
N LEU A 17 -4.68 -19.87 10.71
CA LEU A 17 -3.58 -19.04 10.24
C LEU A 17 -3.95 -18.31 8.95
N ILE A 18 -3.46 -17.08 8.85
CA ILE A 18 -3.53 -16.21 7.68
C ILE A 18 -2.10 -15.99 7.20
N LEU A 19 -1.81 -16.36 5.95
CA LEU A 19 -0.55 -16.07 5.29
C LEU A 19 -0.71 -14.80 4.44
N ALA A 20 0.07 -13.77 4.74
CA ALA A 20 0.13 -12.53 3.96
C ALA A 20 1.40 -12.52 3.10
N ILE A 21 1.27 -12.13 1.81
CA ILE A 21 2.35 -12.16 0.81
C ILE A 21 2.41 -10.82 0.08
N ASN A 22 3.58 -10.16 0.13
CA ASN A 22 3.83 -8.89 -0.54
C ASN A 22 5.16 -8.91 -1.30
N PRO A 23 5.17 -9.27 -2.59
CA PRO A 23 6.35 -9.16 -3.43
C PRO A 23 6.66 -7.69 -3.76
N GLY A 24 7.90 -7.28 -3.48
CA GLY A 24 8.49 -6.03 -3.93
C GLY A 24 9.53 -6.25 -5.02
N SER A 25 10.14 -5.19 -5.55
CA SER A 25 11.11 -5.27 -6.64
C SER A 25 12.31 -6.16 -6.29
N THR A 26 12.93 -5.94 -5.13
CA THR A 26 14.14 -6.63 -4.66
C THR A 26 13.92 -7.50 -3.42
N SER A 27 12.67 -7.68 -3.00
CA SER A 27 12.36 -8.49 -1.82
C SER A 27 10.97 -9.11 -1.93
N THR A 28 10.74 -10.14 -1.12
CA THR A 28 9.39 -10.67 -0.89
C THR A 28 9.14 -10.67 0.62
N LYS A 29 8.20 -9.84 1.06
CA LYS A 29 7.78 -9.83 2.47
C LYS A 29 6.64 -10.83 2.65
N ILE A 30 6.73 -11.64 3.70
CA ILE A 30 5.67 -12.57 4.11
C ILE A 30 5.42 -12.46 5.60
N GLY A 31 4.21 -12.76 6.00
CA GLY A 31 3.86 -12.82 7.43
C GLY A 31 2.81 -13.86 7.70
N VAL A 32 2.96 -14.56 8.82
CA VAL A 32 1.99 -15.52 9.35
C VAL A 32 1.31 -14.90 10.55
N TYR A 33 0.00 -14.91 10.53
CA TYR A 33 -0.83 -14.32 11.57
C TYR A 33 -1.87 -15.31 12.03
N ARG A 34 -2.20 -15.25 13.31
CA ARG A 34 -3.34 -15.99 13.87
C ARG A 34 -4.60 -15.15 13.73
N GLY A 35 -5.61 -15.70 13.09
CA GLY A 35 -6.93 -15.09 13.02
C GLY A 35 -7.63 -15.20 14.38
N LEU A 36 -8.09 -14.07 14.90
CA LEU A 36 -8.81 -14.00 16.16
C LEU A 36 -10.29 -13.72 15.91
N VAL A 37 -11.16 -14.55 16.46
CA VAL A 37 -12.61 -14.32 16.50
C VAL A 37 -13.02 -13.60 17.78
N PRO A 38 -14.08 -12.79 17.78
CA PRO A 38 -14.56 -12.12 18.98
C PRO A 38 -14.75 -13.11 20.16
N PRO A 39 -14.45 -12.69 21.40
CA PRO A 39 -14.17 -11.31 21.85
C PRO A 39 -12.69 -10.89 21.78
N ARG A 40 -11.79 -11.69 21.23
CA ARG A 40 -10.34 -11.47 21.31
C ARG A 40 -9.76 -10.43 20.34
N GLY A 41 -10.58 -9.70 19.56
CA GLY A 41 -10.16 -8.48 18.87
C GLY A 41 -9.34 -8.69 17.58
N ASN A 42 -8.20 -8.04 17.44
CA ASN A 42 -7.41 -7.97 16.20
C ASN A 42 -6.59 -9.24 15.91
N VAL A 43 -6.13 -9.34 14.66
CA VAL A 43 -5.18 -10.36 14.20
C VAL A 43 -3.88 -10.31 15.02
N GLU A 44 -3.36 -11.48 15.40
CA GLU A 44 -2.11 -11.63 16.15
C GLU A 44 -0.97 -12.05 15.20
N LYS A 45 0.13 -11.31 15.23
CA LYS A 45 1.32 -11.68 14.46
C LYS A 45 2.03 -12.87 15.10
N VAL A 46 2.17 -13.97 14.36
CA VAL A 46 3.01 -15.10 14.75
C VAL A 46 4.46 -14.76 14.41
N TRP A 47 4.75 -14.42 13.15
CA TRP A 47 6.02 -13.87 12.70
C TRP A 47 5.89 -13.21 11.31
N ASP A 48 6.88 -12.43 10.93
CA ASP A 48 7.07 -11.90 9.60
C ASP A 48 8.54 -12.00 9.16
N ARG A 49 8.78 -12.10 7.86
CA ARG A 49 10.09 -12.20 7.24
C ARG A 49 10.15 -11.38 5.96
N SER A 50 11.33 -10.84 5.70
CA SER A 50 11.65 -10.20 4.42
C SER A 50 12.73 -11.01 3.73
N ILE A 51 12.38 -11.65 2.63
CA ILE A 51 13.31 -12.40 1.77
C ILE A 51 13.93 -11.38 0.82
N GLN A 52 15.21 -11.11 0.97
CA GLN A 52 15.94 -10.25 0.04
C GLN A 52 16.35 -11.07 -1.19
N HIS A 53 16.26 -10.46 -2.36
CA HIS A 53 16.69 -11.04 -3.63
C HIS A 53 17.82 -10.19 -4.18
N SER A 54 18.99 -10.77 -4.33
CA SER A 54 20.14 -10.07 -4.85
C SER A 54 20.00 -9.77 -6.34
N VAL A 55 20.79 -8.84 -6.85
CA VAL A 55 20.81 -8.51 -8.29
C VAL A 55 21.20 -9.74 -9.11
N GLU A 56 22.14 -10.54 -8.60
CA GLU A 56 22.61 -11.77 -9.23
C GLU A 56 21.50 -12.83 -9.33
N GLU A 57 20.69 -12.98 -8.28
CA GLU A 57 19.55 -13.89 -8.28
C GLU A 57 18.43 -13.46 -9.23
N LEU A 58 18.26 -12.15 -9.40
CA LEU A 58 17.21 -11.60 -10.26
C LEU A 58 17.64 -11.45 -11.73
N SER A 59 18.93 -11.34 -12.00
CA SER A 59 19.48 -11.07 -13.36
C SER A 59 19.12 -12.10 -14.42
N PRO A 60 18.90 -13.42 -14.13
CA PRO A 60 18.50 -14.39 -15.14
C PRO A 60 17.07 -14.18 -15.68
N PHE A 61 16.22 -13.46 -14.98
CA PHE A 61 14.82 -13.27 -15.34
C PHE A 61 14.65 -12.06 -16.26
N LYS A 62 14.03 -12.30 -17.43
CA LYS A 62 13.78 -11.23 -18.43
C LYS A 62 12.60 -10.34 -18.05
N SER A 63 11.65 -10.88 -17.28
CA SER A 63 10.47 -10.19 -16.81
C SER A 63 10.18 -10.50 -15.34
N ILE A 64 9.35 -9.67 -14.72
CA ILE A 64 8.90 -9.92 -13.33
C ILE A 64 8.09 -11.22 -13.24
N THR A 65 7.29 -11.53 -14.24
CA THR A 65 6.48 -12.74 -14.26
C THR A 65 7.32 -14.01 -14.29
N ASP A 66 8.53 -13.97 -14.87
CA ASP A 66 9.46 -15.11 -14.90
C ASP A 66 9.98 -15.47 -13.50
N GLN A 67 9.89 -14.54 -12.53
CA GLN A 67 10.32 -14.73 -11.14
C GLN A 67 9.30 -15.52 -10.30
N PHE A 68 8.17 -15.95 -10.89
CA PHE A 68 7.06 -16.56 -10.16
C PHE A 68 7.50 -17.78 -9.35
N ASP A 69 8.06 -18.80 -9.99
CA ASP A 69 8.48 -20.05 -9.32
C ASP A 69 9.61 -19.78 -8.32
N PHE A 70 10.61 -18.99 -8.69
CA PHE A 70 11.71 -18.59 -7.82
C PHE A 70 11.19 -18.00 -6.50
N ARG A 71 10.25 -17.05 -6.58
CA ARG A 71 9.70 -16.40 -5.37
C ARG A 71 8.76 -17.31 -4.60
N LYS A 72 7.94 -18.13 -5.27
CA LYS A 72 7.08 -19.12 -4.63
C LYS A 72 7.91 -20.12 -3.82
N ASP A 73 8.98 -20.67 -4.41
CA ASP A 73 9.85 -21.65 -3.75
C ASP A 73 10.60 -21.04 -2.55
N ALA A 74 11.04 -19.80 -2.66
CA ALA A 74 11.62 -19.06 -1.54
C ALA A 74 10.62 -18.89 -0.38
N ILE A 75 9.36 -18.61 -0.66
CA ILE A 75 8.29 -18.52 0.35
C ILE A 75 8.08 -19.88 1.01
N LEU A 76 7.93 -20.95 0.23
CA LEU A 76 7.73 -22.30 0.77
C LEU A 76 8.90 -22.76 1.64
N LYS A 77 10.12 -22.42 1.27
CA LYS A 77 11.32 -22.69 2.07
C LYS A 77 11.23 -22.01 3.44
N ILE A 78 10.94 -20.72 3.47
CA ILE A 78 10.84 -19.95 4.73
C ILE A 78 9.67 -20.44 5.60
N LEU A 79 8.54 -20.83 5.02
CA LEU A 79 7.42 -21.40 5.78
C LEU A 79 7.80 -22.74 6.47
N ARG A 80 8.59 -23.58 5.78
CA ARG A 80 9.10 -24.84 6.37
C ARG A 80 10.12 -24.58 7.47
N GLU A 81 11.05 -23.65 7.25
CA GLU A 81 12.04 -23.23 8.26
C GLU A 81 11.39 -22.59 9.50
N GLY A 82 10.24 -21.95 9.33
CA GLY A 82 9.45 -21.37 10.41
C GLY A 82 8.50 -22.34 11.09
N GLU A 83 8.57 -23.64 10.76
CA GLU A 83 7.73 -24.72 11.33
C GLU A 83 6.22 -24.41 11.27
N VAL A 84 5.79 -23.73 10.18
CA VAL A 84 4.38 -23.37 10.00
C VAL A 84 3.56 -24.61 9.66
N SER A 85 2.52 -24.85 10.45
CA SER A 85 1.54 -25.90 10.14
C SER A 85 0.69 -25.49 8.93
N PHE A 86 0.96 -26.08 7.78
CA PHE A 86 0.29 -25.77 6.52
C PHE A 86 -1.22 -26.07 6.54
N ASP A 87 -1.63 -27.10 7.28
CA ASP A 87 -3.02 -27.49 7.52
C ASP A 87 -3.83 -26.44 8.29
N LYS A 88 -3.17 -25.58 9.06
CA LYS A 88 -3.79 -24.46 9.77
C LYS A 88 -3.96 -23.20 8.94
N ILE A 89 -3.31 -23.10 7.76
CA ILE A 89 -3.46 -21.94 6.88
C ILE A 89 -4.81 -22.04 6.18
N VAL A 90 -5.73 -21.16 6.54
CA VAL A 90 -7.08 -21.10 5.97
C VAL A 90 -7.27 -19.96 4.98
N LEU A 91 -6.46 -18.90 5.08
CA LEU A 91 -6.48 -17.76 4.17
C LEU A 91 -5.06 -17.40 3.71
N ILE A 92 -4.93 -17.09 2.41
CA ILE A 92 -3.72 -16.53 1.83
C ILE A 92 -4.09 -15.19 1.22
N MET A 93 -3.50 -14.13 1.77
CA MET A 93 -3.74 -12.75 1.37
C MET A 93 -2.57 -12.27 0.52
N GLY A 94 -2.72 -12.27 -0.80
CA GLY A 94 -1.72 -11.75 -1.73
C GLY A 94 -1.91 -10.25 -1.95
N ARG A 95 -0.81 -9.47 -1.99
CA ARG A 95 -0.90 -8.08 -2.45
C ARG A 95 -1.44 -8.05 -3.87
N GLY A 96 -2.45 -7.21 -4.11
CA GLY A 96 -2.99 -6.99 -5.45
C GLY A 96 -2.03 -6.19 -6.33
N GLY A 97 -1.90 -6.61 -7.58
CA GLY A 97 -1.09 -5.97 -8.60
C GLY A 97 -1.86 -4.95 -9.44
N LEU A 98 -1.30 -4.66 -10.62
CA LEU A 98 -1.85 -3.75 -11.62
C LEU A 98 -2.87 -4.52 -12.52
N THR A 99 -4.06 -4.73 -11.97
CA THR A 99 -5.22 -5.27 -12.70
C THR A 99 -6.00 -4.14 -13.36
N ARG A 100 -7.16 -4.43 -13.96
CA ARG A 100 -8.13 -3.40 -14.31
C ARG A 100 -8.59 -2.66 -13.05
N PRO A 101 -9.08 -1.40 -13.18
CA PRO A 101 -9.66 -0.66 -12.05
C PRO A 101 -10.75 -1.45 -11.34
N VAL A 102 -10.73 -1.42 -10.00
CA VAL A 102 -11.69 -2.13 -9.15
C VAL A 102 -12.25 -1.24 -8.05
N LYS A 103 -13.41 -1.61 -7.53
CA LYS A 103 -13.92 -1.05 -6.28
C LYS A 103 -13.05 -1.52 -5.10
N SER A 104 -13.00 -0.71 -4.04
CA SER A 104 -12.35 -1.08 -2.79
C SER A 104 -13.02 -2.28 -2.14
N GLY A 105 -12.23 -3.14 -1.54
CA GLY A 105 -12.67 -4.29 -0.77
C GLY A 105 -11.82 -5.51 -0.96
N ILE A 106 -12.30 -6.64 -0.47
CA ILE A 106 -11.63 -7.93 -0.58
C ILE A 106 -12.13 -8.62 -1.84
N LEU A 107 -11.18 -8.99 -2.70
CA LEU A 107 -11.45 -9.62 -3.98
C LEU A 107 -10.97 -11.07 -3.96
N LYS A 108 -11.81 -11.96 -4.46
CA LYS A 108 -11.42 -13.34 -4.74
C LYS A 108 -10.46 -13.38 -5.92
N ILE A 109 -9.37 -14.11 -5.77
CA ILE A 109 -8.44 -14.33 -6.87
C ILE A 109 -9.01 -15.43 -7.77
N ASN A 110 -9.62 -15.04 -8.87
CA ASN A 110 -10.24 -15.91 -9.86
C ASN A 110 -9.46 -15.91 -11.17
N ASP A 111 -9.86 -16.74 -12.14
CA ASP A 111 -9.18 -16.89 -13.42
C ASP A 111 -9.09 -15.59 -14.22
N ALA A 112 -10.08 -14.70 -14.11
CA ALA A 112 -10.04 -13.39 -14.77
C ALA A 112 -8.90 -12.54 -14.21
N MET A 113 -8.79 -12.44 -12.88
CA MET A 113 -7.69 -11.72 -12.23
C MET A 113 -6.33 -12.34 -12.56
N LEU A 114 -6.21 -13.66 -12.56
CA LEU A 114 -4.96 -14.36 -12.91
C LEU A 114 -4.50 -14.05 -14.33
N ARG A 115 -5.44 -13.99 -15.29
CA ARG A 115 -5.14 -13.61 -16.69
C ARG A 115 -4.61 -12.18 -16.75
N ASP A 116 -5.29 -11.23 -16.09
CA ASP A 116 -4.93 -9.82 -16.12
C ASP A 116 -3.58 -9.55 -15.45
N LEU A 117 -3.30 -10.21 -14.31
CA LEU A 117 -2.01 -10.11 -13.62
C LEU A 117 -0.84 -10.64 -14.47
N ARG A 118 -1.05 -11.76 -15.19
CA ARG A 118 -0.03 -12.33 -16.10
C ARG A 118 0.18 -11.46 -17.32
N ALA A 119 -0.90 -10.93 -17.89
CA ALA A 119 -0.84 -10.06 -19.06
C ALA A 119 -0.30 -8.66 -18.75
N GLY A 120 -0.35 -8.23 -17.49
CA GLY A 120 0.07 -6.87 -17.09
C GLY A 120 -0.81 -5.79 -17.70
N VAL A 121 -2.13 -5.99 -17.72
CA VAL A 121 -3.11 -5.13 -18.41
C VAL A 121 -3.04 -3.65 -18.05
N SER A 122 -2.62 -3.33 -16.82
CA SER A 122 -2.40 -1.96 -16.34
C SER A 122 -0.93 -1.70 -15.98
N GLY A 123 -0.04 -2.60 -16.36
CA GLY A 123 1.40 -2.52 -16.12
C GLY A 123 1.97 -3.76 -15.45
N VAL A 124 3.30 -3.86 -15.49
CA VAL A 124 4.05 -4.97 -14.91
C VAL A 124 4.80 -4.49 -13.68
N HIS A 125 4.47 -5.02 -12.53
CA HIS A 125 5.11 -4.72 -11.26
C HIS A 125 5.23 -5.99 -10.40
N ALA A 126 6.19 -6.04 -9.47
CA ALA A 126 6.40 -7.19 -8.59
C ALA A 126 5.14 -7.57 -7.79
N SER A 127 4.29 -6.60 -7.44
CA SER A 127 3.02 -6.84 -6.77
C SER A 127 2.05 -7.74 -7.57
N ASN A 128 2.20 -7.82 -8.91
CA ASN A 128 1.39 -8.72 -9.74
C ASN A 128 1.59 -10.19 -9.33
N LEU A 129 2.79 -10.54 -8.84
CA LEU A 129 3.09 -11.88 -8.37
C LEU A 129 2.36 -12.24 -7.07
N GLY A 130 1.95 -11.24 -6.27
CA GLY A 130 1.29 -11.49 -4.98
C GLY A 130 0.01 -12.32 -5.10
N GLY A 131 -0.88 -11.91 -6.03
CA GLY A 131 -2.10 -12.67 -6.32
C GLY A 131 -1.83 -14.01 -6.97
N LEU A 132 -0.88 -14.08 -7.92
CA LEU A 132 -0.51 -15.31 -8.62
C LEU A 132 0.02 -16.37 -7.63
N ILE A 133 0.96 -15.98 -6.76
CA ILE A 133 1.56 -16.89 -5.76
C ILE A 133 0.52 -17.29 -4.71
N ALA A 134 -0.30 -16.34 -4.23
CA ALA A 134 -1.34 -16.66 -3.26
C ALA A 134 -2.33 -17.71 -3.78
N HIS A 135 -2.73 -17.61 -5.04
CA HIS A 135 -3.60 -18.57 -5.68
C HIS A 135 -2.95 -19.98 -5.79
N GLU A 136 -1.72 -20.03 -6.29
CA GLU A 136 -0.99 -21.30 -6.48
C GLU A 136 -0.76 -22.03 -5.15
N LEU A 137 -0.40 -21.29 -4.10
CA LEU A 137 -0.25 -21.87 -2.77
C LEU A 137 -1.59 -22.37 -2.22
N ALA A 138 -2.69 -21.65 -2.46
CA ALA A 138 -4.01 -22.10 -2.02
C ALA A 138 -4.46 -23.40 -2.71
N LEU A 139 -4.09 -23.64 -3.97
CA LEU A 139 -4.36 -24.92 -4.65
C LEU A 139 -3.64 -26.10 -4.00
N SER A 140 -2.49 -25.85 -3.36
CA SER A 140 -1.68 -26.88 -2.71
C SER A 140 -2.14 -27.18 -1.27
N LEU A 141 -3.04 -26.34 -0.70
CA LEU A 141 -3.47 -26.42 0.70
C LEU A 141 -4.98 -26.70 0.78
N PRO A 142 -5.41 -27.83 1.37
CA PRO A 142 -6.80 -28.33 1.26
C PRO A 142 -7.89 -27.38 1.76
N GLN A 143 -7.55 -26.49 2.72
CA GLN A 143 -8.53 -25.60 3.37
C GLN A 143 -8.30 -24.12 3.01
N ALA A 144 -7.21 -23.78 2.32
CA ALA A 144 -6.82 -22.41 2.08
C ALA A 144 -7.62 -21.78 0.93
N LYS A 145 -7.99 -20.51 1.09
CA LYS A 145 -8.55 -19.67 0.03
C LYS A 145 -7.68 -18.45 -0.19
N ALA A 146 -7.51 -18.07 -1.47
CA ALA A 146 -6.68 -16.93 -1.85
C ALA A 146 -7.52 -15.70 -2.12
N TYR A 147 -7.10 -14.57 -1.55
CA TYR A 147 -7.72 -13.26 -1.72
C TYR A 147 -6.68 -12.16 -1.88
N THR A 148 -7.11 -11.06 -2.48
CA THR A 148 -6.43 -9.77 -2.41
C THR A 148 -7.35 -8.73 -1.81
N VAL A 149 -6.80 -7.59 -1.41
CA VAL A 149 -7.58 -6.50 -0.84
C VAL A 149 -7.01 -5.15 -1.26
N ASP A 150 -7.90 -4.21 -1.58
CA ASP A 150 -7.56 -2.82 -1.89
C ASP A 150 -6.29 -2.70 -2.77
N PRO A 151 -6.25 -3.31 -3.99
CA PRO A 151 -5.08 -3.21 -4.87
C PRO A 151 -4.82 -1.75 -5.25
N VAL A 152 -3.62 -1.45 -5.73
CA VAL A 152 -3.19 -0.09 -6.08
C VAL A 152 -4.07 0.59 -7.14
N VAL A 153 -4.86 -0.19 -7.87
CA VAL A 153 -5.81 0.23 -8.92
C VAL A 153 -7.25 0.41 -8.41
N VAL A 154 -7.44 0.48 -7.09
CA VAL A 154 -8.75 0.87 -6.54
C VAL A 154 -9.16 2.21 -7.14
N ASP A 155 -10.36 2.25 -7.71
CA ASP A 155 -10.87 3.44 -8.37
C ASP A 155 -12.27 3.80 -7.87
N GLU A 156 -12.32 4.82 -7.02
CA GLU A 156 -13.53 5.38 -6.43
C GLU A 156 -13.61 6.90 -6.66
N LEU A 157 -12.77 7.42 -7.59
CA LEU A 157 -12.73 8.84 -7.92
C LEU A 157 -14.11 9.34 -8.33
N GLU A 158 -14.45 10.54 -7.91
CA GLU A 158 -15.61 11.26 -8.46
C GLU A 158 -15.36 11.64 -9.92
N ASP A 159 -16.42 11.78 -10.69
CA ASP A 159 -16.33 12.11 -12.12
C ASP A 159 -15.57 13.43 -12.35
N SER A 160 -15.78 14.42 -11.50
CA SER A 160 -15.05 15.70 -11.57
C SER A 160 -13.55 15.56 -11.28
N ALA A 161 -13.16 14.62 -10.42
CA ALA A 161 -11.77 14.34 -10.11
C ALA A 161 -11.02 13.63 -11.26
N ARG A 162 -11.74 12.96 -12.17
CA ARG A 162 -11.16 12.29 -13.34
C ARG A 162 -10.79 13.25 -14.47
N ILE A 163 -11.41 14.41 -14.50
CA ILE A 163 -11.23 15.37 -15.59
C ILE A 163 -9.96 16.19 -15.33
N SER A 164 -8.99 16.05 -16.25
CA SER A 164 -7.85 16.95 -16.35
C SER A 164 -8.17 18.14 -17.26
N GLY A 165 -7.22 19.03 -17.48
CA GLY A 165 -7.38 20.16 -18.42
C GLY A 165 -7.48 19.77 -19.90
N HIS A 166 -7.32 18.47 -20.26
CA HIS A 166 -7.39 18.02 -21.65
C HIS A 166 -7.89 16.57 -21.75
N PRO A 167 -8.84 16.25 -22.66
CA PRO A 167 -9.48 14.93 -22.72
C PRO A 167 -8.56 13.75 -23.07
N LEU A 168 -7.40 14.00 -23.68
CA LEU A 168 -6.40 12.96 -23.96
C LEU A 168 -5.65 12.49 -22.69
N PHE A 169 -5.75 13.19 -21.58
CA PHE A 169 -4.97 12.94 -20.36
C PHE A 169 -5.88 12.82 -19.14
N PRO A 170 -6.81 11.86 -19.10
CA PRO A 170 -7.68 11.68 -17.94
C PRO A 170 -6.85 11.28 -16.71
N LYS A 171 -7.31 11.68 -15.53
CA LYS A 171 -6.71 11.22 -14.27
C LYS A 171 -7.04 9.76 -14.03
N VAL A 172 -6.04 8.97 -13.66
CA VAL A 172 -6.14 7.54 -13.37
C VAL A 172 -5.81 7.31 -11.90
N SER A 173 -6.63 6.51 -11.22
CA SER A 173 -6.42 6.17 -9.82
C SER A 173 -5.34 5.09 -9.69
N ILE A 174 -4.16 5.47 -9.23
CA ILE A 174 -3.08 4.56 -8.81
C ILE A 174 -2.47 5.13 -7.53
N PHE A 175 -2.70 4.49 -6.39
CA PHE A 175 -2.26 4.98 -5.10
C PHE A 175 -2.03 3.86 -4.08
N HIS A 176 -1.59 4.19 -2.88
CA HIS A 176 -1.35 3.22 -1.80
C HIS A 176 -2.65 2.82 -1.09
N ALA A 177 -3.62 2.27 -1.88
CA ALA A 177 -4.97 2.00 -1.43
C ALA A 177 -5.02 1.10 -0.19
N LEU A 178 -4.28 -0.01 -0.20
CA LEU A 178 -4.21 -0.96 0.93
C LEU A 178 -3.79 -0.25 2.22
N ASN A 179 -2.71 0.53 2.18
CA ASN A 179 -2.20 1.22 3.37
C ASN A 179 -3.16 2.34 3.82
N GLN A 180 -3.60 3.20 2.90
CA GLN A 180 -4.48 4.32 3.24
C GLN A 180 -5.80 3.85 3.87
N LYS A 181 -6.45 2.85 3.27
CA LYS A 181 -7.72 2.31 3.77
C LYS A 181 -7.57 1.52 5.06
N ALA A 182 -6.50 0.76 5.21
CA ALA A 182 -6.21 0.08 6.48
C ALA A 182 -5.97 1.10 7.61
N THR A 183 -5.18 2.15 7.35
CA THR A 183 -4.93 3.23 8.32
C THR A 183 -6.23 3.94 8.71
N ALA A 184 -7.09 4.24 7.74
CA ALA A 184 -8.40 4.87 7.98
C ALA A 184 -9.31 3.98 8.86
N ARG A 185 -9.38 2.67 8.59
CA ARG A 185 -10.16 1.72 9.39
C ARG A 185 -9.60 1.57 10.81
N ILE A 186 -8.27 1.51 10.96
CA ILE A 186 -7.61 1.46 12.28
C ILE A 186 -7.88 2.75 13.08
N HIS A 187 -7.84 3.91 12.42
CA HIS A 187 -8.19 5.19 13.06
C HIS A 187 -9.63 5.18 13.54
N ALA A 188 -10.57 4.77 12.71
CA ALA A 188 -11.98 4.67 13.05
C ALA A 188 -12.21 3.73 14.26
N GLU A 189 -11.59 2.54 14.27
CA GLU A 189 -11.67 1.60 15.40
C GLU A 189 -11.14 2.21 16.70
N LYS A 190 -9.99 2.91 16.65
CA LYS A 190 -9.38 3.55 17.82
C LYS A 190 -10.21 4.71 18.39
N THR A 191 -10.98 5.38 17.54
CA THR A 191 -11.84 6.51 17.94
C THR A 191 -13.28 6.09 18.23
N GLY A 192 -13.60 4.79 18.12
CA GLY A 192 -14.96 4.26 18.31
C GLY A 192 -15.95 4.64 17.21
N ALA A 193 -15.44 5.08 16.05
CA ALA A 193 -16.24 5.43 14.89
C ALA A 193 -16.27 4.30 13.85
N ARG A 194 -17.08 4.44 12.82
CA ARG A 194 -17.01 3.61 11.61
C ARG A 194 -16.32 4.39 10.50
N TYR A 195 -15.47 3.74 9.73
CA TYR A 195 -14.77 4.40 8.61
C TYR A 195 -15.75 4.99 7.58
N GLU A 196 -16.89 4.33 7.39
CA GLU A 196 -17.96 4.75 6.48
C GLU A 196 -18.71 6.01 6.95
N ASP A 197 -18.47 6.47 8.18
CA ASP A 197 -19.09 7.68 8.74
C ASP A 197 -18.11 8.87 8.78
N LEU A 198 -16.83 8.67 8.39
CA LEU A 198 -15.76 9.65 8.50
C LEU A 198 -15.36 10.26 7.15
N ASN A 199 -14.98 11.54 7.22
CA ASN A 199 -14.25 12.25 6.16
C ASN A 199 -12.79 12.43 6.59
N LEU A 200 -11.87 11.79 5.90
CA LEU A 200 -10.46 11.78 6.28
C LEU A 200 -9.58 12.25 5.11
N ILE A 201 -8.47 12.88 5.44
CA ILE A 201 -7.36 13.04 4.49
C ILE A 201 -6.27 12.10 4.93
N VAL A 202 -5.85 11.19 4.05
CA VAL A 202 -4.80 10.22 4.37
C VAL A 202 -3.60 10.46 3.46
N ALA A 203 -2.46 10.80 4.06
CA ALA A 203 -1.19 10.98 3.38
C ALA A 203 -0.28 9.77 3.64
N HIS A 204 -0.06 8.95 2.63
CA HIS A 204 0.96 7.91 2.66
C HIS A 204 2.29 8.50 2.21
N LEU A 205 3.29 8.42 3.06
CA LEU A 205 4.62 9.02 2.92
C LEU A 205 5.68 7.92 2.85
N GLY A 206 6.07 7.53 1.65
CA GLY A 206 7.03 6.44 1.40
C GLY A 206 7.92 6.72 0.18
N GLY A 207 8.45 5.69 -0.46
CA GLY A 207 9.18 5.79 -1.73
C GLY A 207 8.34 6.44 -2.82
N GLY A 208 7.01 6.24 -2.79
CA GLY A 208 6.00 7.06 -3.45
C GLY A 208 5.14 7.77 -2.42
N ILE A 209 4.48 8.86 -2.81
CA ILE A 209 3.58 9.63 -1.95
C ILE A 209 2.20 9.71 -2.59
N SER A 210 1.17 9.42 -1.81
CA SER A 210 -0.21 9.64 -2.22
C SER A 210 -1.01 10.28 -1.09
N VAL A 211 -1.76 11.32 -1.41
CA VAL A 211 -2.65 12.03 -0.51
C VAL A 211 -4.07 11.89 -1.01
N GLY A 212 -4.91 11.19 -0.27
CA GLY A 212 -6.29 10.89 -0.66
C GLY A 212 -7.32 11.60 0.21
N ALA A 213 -8.38 12.07 -0.44
CA ALA A 213 -9.60 12.53 0.20
C ALA A 213 -10.57 11.37 0.36
N HIS A 214 -10.76 10.93 1.59
CA HIS A 214 -11.68 9.84 1.94
C HIS A 214 -13.00 10.44 2.42
N ARG A 215 -14.10 10.12 1.76
CA ARG A 215 -15.44 10.53 2.15
C ARG A 215 -16.31 9.30 2.35
N THR A 216 -16.80 9.11 3.57
CA THR A 216 -17.70 7.99 3.92
C THR A 216 -17.24 6.63 3.40
N GLY A 217 -15.97 6.28 3.69
CA GLY A 217 -15.37 5.00 3.32
C GLY A 217 -14.82 4.90 1.89
N ARG A 218 -14.98 5.94 1.04
CA ARG A 218 -14.52 5.98 -0.35
C ARG A 218 -13.41 6.99 -0.56
N VAL A 219 -12.44 6.67 -1.41
CA VAL A 219 -11.38 7.62 -1.84
C VAL A 219 -11.85 8.35 -3.09
N ILE A 220 -12.43 9.53 -2.87
CA ILE A 220 -13.11 10.30 -3.92
C ILE A 220 -12.19 11.14 -4.78
N ASP A 221 -11.00 11.43 -4.29
CA ASP A 221 -9.90 12.04 -5.03
C ASP A 221 -8.56 11.62 -4.40
N VAL A 222 -7.53 11.47 -5.22
CA VAL A 222 -6.17 11.14 -4.80
C VAL A 222 -5.21 11.46 -5.95
N ASN A 223 -4.01 11.94 -5.66
CA ASN A 223 -2.99 12.07 -6.70
C ASN A 223 -2.52 10.68 -7.18
N GLN A 224 -2.18 10.60 -8.48
CA GLN A 224 -1.60 9.38 -9.04
C GLN A 224 -0.14 9.24 -8.61
N ALA A 225 0.09 8.34 -7.65
CA ALA A 225 1.36 8.24 -6.93
C ALA A 225 2.53 7.67 -7.75
N LEU A 226 2.33 7.27 -9.01
CA LEU A 226 3.35 6.61 -9.83
C LEU A 226 3.88 7.51 -10.95
N ASN A 227 3.01 8.14 -11.74
CA ASN A 227 3.35 8.71 -13.04
C ASN A 227 3.37 10.24 -13.08
N GLY A 228 3.92 10.88 -12.04
CA GLY A 228 4.20 12.33 -12.08
C GLY A 228 3.00 13.21 -11.75
N ASP A 229 2.27 12.88 -10.68
CA ASP A 229 1.18 13.69 -10.14
C ASP A 229 1.38 13.90 -8.62
N GLY A 230 0.89 15.02 -8.09
CA GLY A 230 1.00 15.38 -6.69
C GLY A 230 2.42 15.75 -6.23
N PRO A 231 2.73 15.59 -4.94
CA PRO A 231 4.06 15.87 -4.39
C PRO A 231 5.13 14.96 -4.98
N PHE A 232 6.35 15.47 -5.14
CA PHE A 232 7.48 14.57 -5.40
C PHE A 232 7.72 13.65 -4.19
N SER A 233 8.52 12.60 -4.37
CA SER A 233 8.86 11.64 -3.31
C SER A 233 10.37 11.36 -3.33
N PRO A 234 10.89 10.47 -2.48
CA PRO A 234 12.30 10.10 -2.57
C PRO A 234 12.81 9.71 -3.97
N GLU A 235 11.98 9.06 -4.80
CA GLU A 235 12.43 8.58 -6.12
C GLU A 235 11.50 8.95 -7.30
N ARG A 236 10.44 9.76 -7.05
CA ARG A 236 9.48 10.18 -8.07
C ARG A 236 9.43 11.69 -8.18
N SER A 237 9.27 12.19 -9.40
CA SER A 237 9.28 13.63 -9.65
C SER A 237 8.06 14.38 -9.10
N GLY A 238 6.92 13.70 -8.89
CA GLY A 238 5.65 14.38 -8.70
C GLY A 238 5.29 15.21 -9.94
N THR A 239 4.41 16.20 -9.76
CA THR A 239 3.96 17.08 -10.83
C THR A 239 5.11 17.94 -11.36
N LEU A 240 5.36 17.84 -12.67
CA LEU A 240 6.34 18.66 -13.39
C LEU A 240 5.64 19.74 -14.24
N PRO A 241 6.33 20.89 -14.54
CA PRO A 241 5.82 21.85 -15.49
C PRO A 241 5.66 21.21 -16.88
N ALA A 242 4.40 21.10 -17.36
CA ALA A 242 4.07 20.32 -18.55
C ALA A 242 4.78 20.81 -19.82
N ALA A 243 4.93 22.12 -20.01
CA ALA A 243 5.63 22.68 -21.18
C ALA A 243 7.13 22.29 -21.18
N ALA A 244 7.81 22.43 -20.03
CA ALA A 244 9.22 22.07 -19.90
C ALA A 244 9.45 20.57 -20.12
N LEU A 245 8.53 19.71 -19.63
CA LEU A 245 8.58 18.28 -19.89
C LEU A 245 8.41 17.97 -21.38
N ALA A 246 7.45 18.60 -22.06
CA ALA A 246 7.25 18.44 -23.51
C ALA A 246 8.49 18.88 -24.30
N GLU A 247 9.07 20.04 -23.98
CA GLU A 247 10.32 20.51 -24.60
C GLU A 247 11.47 19.51 -24.42
N ALA A 248 11.62 18.93 -23.22
CA ALA A 248 12.61 17.90 -22.96
C ALA A 248 12.38 16.63 -23.80
N CYS A 249 11.10 16.17 -23.91
CA CYS A 249 10.74 14.99 -24.72
C CYS A 249 11.08 15.18 -26.21
N PHE A 250 10.90 16.37 -26.76
CA PHE A 250 11.16 16.66 -28.19
C PHE A 250 12.53 17.27 -28.45
N SER A 251 13.37 17.43 -27.44
CA SER A 251 14.71 18.01 -27.58
C SER A 251 15.72 17.12 -28.34
N GLY A 252 15.41 15.82 -28.49
CA GLY A 252 16.33 14.82 -29.01
C GLY A 252 17.46 14.43 -28.04
N LYS A 253 17.47 14.99 -26.81
CA LYS A 253 18.53 14.72 -25.81
C LYS A 253 18.25 13.46 -24.98
N TYR A 254 17.00 13.07 -24.87
CA TYR A 254 16.54 11.98 -24.00
C TYR A 254 15.62 11.02 -24.77
N SER A 255 15.77 9.74 -24.53
CA SER A 255 14.84 8.71 -24.97
C SER A 255 13.57 8.71 -24.10
N LEU A 256 12.49 8.09 -24.58
CA LEU A 256 11.28 7.88 -23.79
C LEU A 256 11.58 7.16 -22.47
N GLU A 257 12.42 6.13 -22.50
CA GLU A 257 12.81 5.37 -21.31
C GLU A 257 13.52 6.23 -20.26
N GLU A 258 14.42 7.12 -20.70
CA GLU A 258 15.11 8.05 -19.80
C GLU A 258 14.13 9.06 -19.17
N ILE A 259 13.21 9.62 -19.94
CA ILE A 259 12.17 10.52 -19.42
C ILE A 259 11.29 9.78 -18.40
N LEU A 260 10.81 8.59 -18.71
CA LEU A 260 10.02 7.80 -17.77
C LEU A 260 10.79 7.47 -16.48
N LYS A 261 12.10 7.18 -16.58
CA LYS A 261 12.95 6.99 -15.39
C LYS A 261 13.13 8.28 -14.58
N MET A 262 13.18 9.46 -15.20
CA MET A 262 13.19 10.74 -14.48
C MET A 262 11.91 10.96 -13.70
N ILE A 263 10.78 10.47 -14.20
CA ILE A 263 9.49 10.55 -13.52
C ILE A 263 9.40 9.51 -12.38
N THR A 264 9.78 8.25 -12.62
CA THR A 264 9.49 7.10 -11.73
C THR A 264 10.72 6.32 -11.26
N GLY A 265 11.71 6.94 -10.68
CA GLY A 265 12.87 6.21 -10.13
C GLY A 265 14.14 7.03 -10.03
N ARG A 266 14.22 8.13 -10.81
CA ARG A 266 15.32 9.09 -10.77
C ARG A 266 14.83 10.51 -10.52
N GLY A 267 13.61 10.68 -10.02
CA GLY A 267 13.06 11.96 -9.58
C GLY A 267 13.30 12.21 -8.09
N GLY A 268 12.74 13.27 -7.58
CA GLY A 268 12.73 13.61 -6.16
C GLY A 268 14.11 13.68 -5.51
N TYR A 269 14.27 13.08 -4.33
CA TYR A 269 15.55 13.08 -3.61
C TYR A 269 16.68 12.46 -4.44
N VAL A 270 16.39 11.43 -5.23
CA VAL A 270 17.41 10.83 -6.11
C VAL A 270 17.96 11.85 -7.10
N ALA A 271 17.10 12.67 -7.70
CA ALA A 271 17.51 13.68 -8.68
C ALA A 271 18.34 14.80 -8.07
N TYR A 272 17.99 15.27 -6.87
CA TYR A 272 18.63 16.40 -6.22
C TYR A 272 19.79 16.00 -5.33
N LEU A 273 19.69 14.87 -4.62
CA LEU A 273 20.58 14.51 -3.51
C LEU A 273 21.29 13.17 -3.72
N GLY A 274 21.05 12.48 -4.84
CA GLY A 274 21.68 11.21 -5.20
C GLY A 274 21.28 10.02 -4.34
N THR A 275 20.18 10.12 -3.55
CA THR A 275 19.73 9.04 -2.65
C THR A 275 18.22 9.01 -2.54
N ASN A 276 17.65 7.81 -2.40
CA ASN A 276 16.24 7.62 -2.05
C ASN A 276 16.03 7.37 -0.54
N ASN A 277 17.09 7.40 0.26
CA ASN A 277 17.02 7.16 1.68
C ASN A 277 16.57 8.44 2.42
N ALA A 278 15.25 8.53 2.70
CA ALA A 278 14.67 9.69 3.37
C ALA A 278 15.26 9.93 4.77
N ALA A 279 15.63 8.87 5.52
CA ALA A 279 16.25 9.02 6.83
C ALA A 279 17.64 9.65 6.71
N SER A 280 18.41 9.28 5.69
CA SER A 280 19.72 9.92 5.41
C SER A 280 19.56 11.40 5.05
N VAL A 281 18.55 11.75 4.23
CA VAL A 281 18.28 13.16 3.88
C VAL A 281 17.88 13.95 5.12
N GLU A 282 17.05 13.39 6.00
CA GLU A 282 16.67 14.02 7.27
C GLU A 282 17.91 14.29 8.16
N GLN A 283 18.82 13.32 8.29
CA GLN A 283 20.05 13.49 9.06
C GLN A 283 20.96 14.58 8.47
N ARG A 284 21.12 14.63 7.16
CA ARG A 284 21.87 15.68 6.45
C ARG A 284 21.25 17.06 6.67
N ALA A 285 19.92 17.16 6.60
CA ALA A 285 19.20 18.40 6.86
C ALA A 285 19.38 18.88 8.30
N ILE A 286 19.27 17.98 9.30
CA ILE A 286 19.47 18.28 10.73
C ILE A 286 20.94 18.69 11.00
N SER A 287 21.90 18.09 10.33
CA SER A 287 23.33 18.43 10.47
C SER A 287 23.72 19.76 9.82
N GLY A 288 22.76 20.46 9.17
CA GLY A 288 22.97 21.80 8.63
C GLY A 288 23.38 21.84 7.15
N GLU A 289 23.27 20.73 6.40
CA GLU A 289 23.48 20.74 4.96
C GLU A 289 22.34 21.49 4.26
N ALA A 290 22.66 22.66 3.71
CA ALA A 290 21.67 23.62 3.21
C ALA A 290 20.81 23.04 2.05
N GLU A 291 21.42 22.29 1.13
CA GLU A 291 20.71 21.67 0.00
C GLU A 291 19.75 20.57 0.48
N ALA A 292 20.22 19.66 1.33
CA ALA A 292 19.37 18.61 1.90
C ALA A 292 18.18 19.19 2.67
N LYS A 293 18.43 20.25 3.45
CA LYS A 293 17.38 20.97 4.18
C LYS A 293 16.36 21.58 3.22
N LEU A 294 16.81 22.28 2.18
CA LEU A 294 15.93 22.94 1.20
C LEU A 294 15.04 21.89 0.50
N ILE A 295 15.60 20.78 0.03
CA ILE A 295 14.86 19.77 -0.71
C ILE A 295 13.91 18.99 0.22
N ARG A 296 14.34 18.71 1.44
CA ARG A 296 13.47 18.12 2.48
C ARG A 296 12.29 19.04 2.81
N ASP A 297 12.54 20.32 3.02
CA ASP A 297 11.50 21.31 3.36
C ASP A 297 10.55 21.54 2.17
N ALA A 298 11.04 21.45 0.92
CA ALA A 298 10.21 21.48 -0.28
C ALA A 298 9.25 20.28 -0.34
N LEU A 299 9.68 19.09 0.07
CA LEU A 299 8.80 17.92 0.15
C LEU A 299 7.70 18.11 1.19
N VAL A 300 8.05 18.57 2.40
CA VAL A 300 7.07 18.93 3.45
C VAL A 300 6.06 19.94 2.93
N TYR A 301 6.54 20.99 2.24
CA TYR A 301 5.68 22.02 1.65
C TYR A 301 4.71 21.44 0.62
N GLN A 302 5.18 20.58 -0.29
CA GLN A 302 4.32 20.01 -1.34
C GLN A 302 3.30 19.04 -0.77
N VAL A 303 3.67 18.21 0.22
CA VAL A 303 2.71 17.34 0.92
C VAL A 303 1.64 18.15 1.64
N ALA A 304 2.02 19.20 2.36
CA ALA A 304 1.06 20.06 3.06
C ALA A 304 0.12 20.77 2.07
N LYS A 305 0.62 21.21 0.92
CA LYS A 305 -0.18 21.81 -0.14
C LYS A 305 -1.18 20.81 -0.72
N GLU A 306 -0.79 19.56 -0.93
CA GLU A 306 -1.69 18.51 -1.42
C GLU A 306 -2.77 18.17 -0.38
N ILE A 307 -2.43 18.11 0.91
CA ILE A 307 -3.42 17.98 1.99
C ILE A 307 -4.43 19.15 1.94
N GLY A 308 -3.97 20.37 1.69
CA GLY A 308 -4.84 21.55 1.53
C GLY A 308 -5.76 21.42 0.30
N ALA A 309 -5.28 20.86 -0.81
CA ALA A 309 -6.11 20.56 -1.98
C ALA A 309 -7.21 19.54 -1.65
N MET A 310 -6.86 18.44 -0.95
CA MET A 310 -7.84 17.45 -0.50
C MET A 310 -8.84 18.02 0.52
N ALA A 311 -8.45 19.00 1.30
CA ALA A 311 -9.37 19.72 2.20
C ALA A 311 -10.44 20.47 1.42
N ALA A 312 -10.09 21.08 0.28
CA ALA A 312 -11.04 21.72 -0.62
C ALA A 312 -11.99 20.69 -1.27
N VAL A 313 -11.50 19.51 -1.65
CA VAL A 313 -12.31 18.40 -2.17
C VAL A 313 -13.37 17.97 -1.15
N LEU A 314 -13.02 17.91 0.13
CA LEU A 314 -13.93 17.59 1.24
C LEU A 314 -14.74 18.80 1.71
N GLN A 315 -14.60 19.98 1.07
CA GLN A 315 -15.32 21.23 1.41
C GLN A 315 -15.10 21.65 2.87
N GLY A 316 -13.91 21.40 3.41
CA GLY A 316 -13.57 21.68 4.81
C GLY A 316 -14.24 20.79 5.86
N ARG A 317 -15.00 19.78 5.44
CA ARG A 317 -15.64 18.81 6.35
C ARG A 317 -14.68 17.63 6.58
N ILE A 318 -13.76 17.80 7.52
CA ILE A 318 -12.66 16.87 7.76
C ILE A 318 -12.67 16.47 9.22
N ASP A 319 -12.81 15.19 9.51
CA ASP A 319 -12.76 14.64 10.86
C ASP A 319 -11.32 14.47 11.35
N ALA A 320 -10.40 14.07 10.47
CA ALA A 320 -8.98 13.94 10.79
C ALA A 320 -8.09 13.94 9.53
N ILE A 321 -6.82 14.30 9.74
CA ILE A 321 -5.71 14.11 8.79
C ILE A 321 -4.82 12.99 9.33
N LEU A 322 -4.56 11.96 8.52
CA LEU A 322 -3.77 10.81 8.91
C LEU A 322 -2.46 10.78 8.12
N LEU A 323 -1.32 10.79 8.81
CA LEU A 323 0.00 10.63 8.20
C LEU A 323 0.46 9.18 8.43
N THR A 324 0.83 8.49 7.35
CA THR A 324 1.29 7.09 7.38
C THR A 324 2.45 6.88 6.41
N GLY A 325 2.98 5.67 6.31
CA GLY A 325 4.13 5.35 5.48
C GLY A 325 5.46 5.41 6.24
N GLY A 326 6.54 4.98 5.59
CA GLY A 326 7.86 4.87 6.23
C GLY A 326 8.48 6.20 6.65
N ILE A 327 8.23 7.29 5.90
CA ILE A 327 8.73 8.62 6.26
C ILE A 327 8.05 9.16 7.51
N ALA A 328 6.83 8.73 7.81
CA ALA A 328 6.10 9.16 9.00
C ALA A 328 6.74 8.70 10.34
N TYR A 329 7.76 7.84 10.32
CA TYR A 329 8.59 7.57 11.49
C TYR A 329 9.44 8.77 11.92
N SER A 330 9.72 9.71 11.02
CA SER A 330 10.41 10.95 11.39
C SER A 330 9.44 11.89 12.10
N GLU A 331 9.65 12.08 13.41
CA GLU A 331 8.84 13.00 14.22
C GLU A 331 8.98 14.46 13.75
N THR A 332 10.19 14.87 13.32
CA THR A 332 10.45 16.22 12.80
C THR A 332 9.73 16.43 11.47
N PHE A 333 9.85 15.49 10.52
CA PHE A 333 9.15 15.58 9.23
C PHE A 333 7.63 15.64 9.40
N SER A 334 7.08 14.72 10.20
CA SER A 334 5.64 14.65 10.47
C SER A 334 5.14 15.86 11.28
N GLY A 335 5.97 16.38 12.20
CA GLY A 335 5.71 17.58 12.97
C GLY A 335 5.64 18.83 12.09
N ASP A 336 6.54 18.95 11.12
CA ASP A 336 6.55 20.09 10.18
C ASP A 336 5.34 20.07 9.23
N ILE A 337 4.88 18.87 8.80
CA ILE A 337 3.61 18.74 8.06
C ILE A 337 2.45 19.14 8.97
N ARG A 338 2.38 18.60 10.20
CA ARG A 338 1.32 18.93 11.17
C ARG A 338 1.20 20.42 11.36
N ALA A 339 2.30 21.12 11.67
CA ALA A 339 2.31 22.56 11.88
C ALA A 339 1.75 23.37 10.71
N ARG A 340 1.83 22.82 9.49
CA ARG A 340 1.28 23.48 8.28
C ARG A 340 -0.19 23.18 8.02
N VAL A 341 -0.76 22.12 8.60
CA VAL A 341 -2.11 21.64 8.21
C VAL A 341 -3.06 21.47 9.40
N GLU A 342 -2.59 21.54 10.66
CA GLU A 342 -3.43 21.31 11.84
C GLU A 342 -4.56 22.32 12.03
N PHE A 343 -4.50 23.45 11.34
CA PHE A 343 -5.60 24.42 11.29
C PHE A 343 -6.82 23.90 10.50
N LEU A 344 -6.65 22.85 9.68
CA LEU A 344 -7.71 22.23 8.88
C LEU A 344 -8.49 21.19 9.70
N ALA A 345 -7.80 20.33 10.43
CA ALA A 345 -8.37 19.27 11.26
C ALA A 345 -7.28 18.63 12.16
N PRO A 346 -7.65 17.85 13.21
CA PRO A 346 -6.71 17.10 14.02
C PRO A 346 -5.82 16.17 13.18
N VAL A 347 -4.50 16.16 13.47
CA VAL A 347 -3.52 15.33 12.75
C VAL A 347 -3.09 14.15 13.61
N TYR A 348 -3.24 12.95 13.07
CA TYR A 348 -2.81 11.70 13.70
C TYR A 348 -1.72 11.03 12.86
N ILE A 349 -0.72 10.46 13.54
CA ILE A 349 0.43 9.82 12.89
C ILE A 349 0.37 8.31 13.16
N TYR A 350 0.39 7.53 12.07
CA TYR A 350 0.41 6.07 12.04
C TYR A 350 1.61 5.60 11.23
N PRO A 351 2.83 5.62 11.80
CA PRO A 351 4.05 5.34 11.04
C PRO A 351 4.08 3.93 10.49
N GLY A 352 4.67 3.79 9.31
CA GLY A 352 4.97 2.51 8.69
C GLY A 352 4.06 2.13 7.52
N GLU A 353 4.61 1.28 6.69
CA GLU A 353 3.93 0.68 5.53
C GLU A 353 3.53 -0.76 5.90
N ASN A 354 2.71 -0.93 6.90
CA ASN A 354 2.44 -2.28 7.42
C ASN A 354 1.50 -3.07 6.49
N GLU A 355 1.89 -3.17 5.19
CA GLU A 355 1.10 -3.83 4.14
C GLU A 355 0.84 -5.30 4.47
N ILE A 356 1.83 -6.00 5.05
CA ILE A 356 1.67 -7.39 5.51
C ILE A 356 0.62 -7.47 6.61
N PHE A 357 0.67 -6.56 7.59
CA PHE A 357 -0.36 -6.47 8.61
C PHE A 357 -1.73 -6.09 8.01
N ALA A 358 -1.77 -5.14 7.07
CA ALA A 358 -3.01 -4.71 6.42
C ALA A 358 -3.66 -5.87 5.63
N LEU A 359 -2.88 -6.70 4.95
CA LEU A 359 -3.35 -7.93 4.31
C LEU A 359 -3.96 -8.89 5.35
N ALA A 360 -3.21 -9.20 6.41
CA ALA A 360 -3.65 -10.10 7.48
C ALA A 360 -4.86 -9.57 8.25
N TYR A 361 -4.89 -8.27 8.55
CA TYR A 361 -6.02 -7.58 9.19
C TYR A 361 -7.31 -7.75 8.37
N ASN A 362 -7.25 -7.53 7.06
CA ASN A 362 -8.41 -7.72 6.21
C ASN A 362 -8.77 -9.22 6.05
N GLY A 363 -7.79 -10.12 6.03
CA GLY A 363 -8.04 -11.57 6.11
C GLY A 363 -8.79 -11.95 7.40
N ASN A 364 -8.40 -11.36 8.53
CA ASN A 364 -9.10 -11.58 9.80
C ASN A 364 -10.55 -11.05 9.79
N ARG A 365 -10.83 -9.96 9.07
CA ARG A 365 -12.20 -9.46 8.88
C ARG A 365 -13.10 -10.46 8.14
N ILE A 366 -12.53 -11.26 7.20
CA ILE A 366 -13.25 -12.38 6.58
C ILE A 366 -13.61 -13.41 7.63
N LEU A 367 -12.65 -13.84 8.47
CA LEU A 367 -12.88 -14.85 9.51
C LEU A 367 -13.91 -14.40 10.56
N GLN A 368 -13.99 -13.10 10.80
CA GLN A 368 -14.94 -12.47 11.71
C GLN A 368 -16.34 -12.22 11.09
N GLY A 369 -16.53 -12.48 9.80
CA GLY A 369 -17.77 -12.13 9.08
C GLY A 369 -18.00 -10.61 8.96
N LYS A 370 -16.95 -9.79 9.12
CA LYS A 370 -17.03 -8.31 9.06
C LYS A 370 -16.69 -7.73 7.68
N ALA A 371 -16.42 -8.57 6.71
CA ALA A 371 -16.10 -8.14 5.37
C ALA A 371 -16.75 -9.05 4.34
N GLU A 372 -17.34 -8.43 3.34
CA GLU A 372 -17.84 -9.11 2.16
C GLU A 372 -16.67 -9.37 1.20
N VAL A 373 -16.74 -10.52 0.52
CA VAL A 373 -15.78 -10.89 -0.53
C VAL A 373 -16.46 -10.73 -1.88
N MET A 374 -15.85 -9.96 -2.75
CA MET A 374 -16.34 -9.69 -4.09
C MET A 374 -15.62 -10.56 -5.12
N ASP A 375 -16.29 -10.86 -6.22
CA ASP A 375 -15.65 -11.44 -7.39
C ASP A 375 -14.97 -10.35 -8.23
N TYR A 376 -13.84 -10.69 -8.86
CA TYR A 376 -13.19 -9.85 -9.85
C TYR A 376 -13.81 -10.12 -11.22
N GLU A 377 -14.23 -9.05 -11.92
CA GLU A 377 -14.92 -9.10 -13.22
C GLU A 377 -14.01 -8.72 -14.39
#